data_7adf9bdb1939cead47a18f78ebc4bbe6
#
_entry.id   7adf9bdb1939cead47a18f78ebc4bbe6
#
_cell.length_a   1.000
_cell.length_b   1.000
_cell.length_c   1.000
_cell.angle_alpha   90.00
_cell.angle_beta   90.00
_cell.angle_gamma   90.00
#
_symmetry.space_group_name_H-M   'P 1'
#
loop_
_entity.id
_entity.type
_entity.pdbx_description
1 polymer ?
#
loop_
_entity_poly.entity_id
_entity_poly.type
_entity_poly.pdbx_seq_one_letter_code
_entity_poly.pdbx_strand_id
1 'polypeptide(L)'
;MYLVLGTSLLFSCKKEGCIDPIALNYNPDVHINNGSCDYFTTTPYDIITPYGFPDMIIPEDNPMTVEGVELGRKLFNDPILSANNTLACINCHMPESSF
;
A
#
# COMPACT_ATOMS: atom_id res chain seq x y z
N MET A 1 -54.64 21.38 32.31
CA MET A 1 -53.93 20.18 31.91
C MET A 1 -53.09 20.57 30.69
N TYR A 2 -51.82 20.97 30.91
CA TYR A 2 -50.90 21.44 29.88
C TYR A 2 -50.04 20.27 29.41
N LEU A 3 -50.18 19.88 28.12
CA LEU A 3 -49.37 18.85 27.49
C LEU A 3 -48.07 19.51 27.01
N VAL A 4 -46.93 19.22 27.66
CA VAL A 4 -45.61 19.65 27.17
C VAL A 4 -45.13 18.62 26.18
N LEU A 5 -45.22 18.97 24.88
CA LEU A 5 -44.54 18.20 23.83
C LEU A 5 -43.04 18.44 23.91
N GLY A 6 -42.32 17.41 24.40
CA GLY A 6 -40.85 17.38 24.35
C GLY A 6 -40.36 17.10 22.94
N THR A 7 -39.83 18.12 22.24
CA THR A 7 -39.10 17.94 20.98
C THR A 7 -37.74 17.33 21.29
N SER A 8 -37.60 16.01 21.03
CA SER A 8 -36.30 15.32 21.00
C SER A 8 -35.48 15.84 19.79
N LEU A 9 -34.52 16.69 20.04
CA LEU A 9 -33.50 17.06 19.07
C LEU A 9 -32.54 15.88 18.88
N LEU A 10 -32.73 15.14 17.79
CA LEU A 10 -31.79 14.11 17.34
C LEU A 10 -30.53 14.82 16.81
N PHE A 11 -29.53 14.99 17.64
CA PHE A 11 -28.19 15.38 17.20
C PHE A 11 -27.61 14.20 16.41
N SER A 12 -27.72 14.25 15.08
CA SER A 12 -26.95 13.38 14.19
C SER A 12 -25.48 13.78 14.30
N CYS A 13 -24.70 13.00 15.05
CA CYS A 13 -23.26 13.14 15.14
C CYS A 13 -22.67 12.74 13.78
N LYS A 14 -22.32 13.71 12.94
CA LYS A 14 -21.60 13.46 11.69
C LYS A 14 -20.17 13.02 12.06
N LYS A 15 -19.82 11.78 11.72
CA LYS A 15 -18.45 11.28 11.93
C LYS A 15 -17.55 11.82 10.82
N GLU A 16 -16.44 12.43 11.20
CA GLU A 16 -15.40 12.95 10.30
C GLU A 16 -14.14 12.09 10.40
N GLY A 17 -13.41 11.92 9.29
CA GLY A 17 -12.19 11.13 9.22
C GLY A 17 -11.71 10.91 7.80
N CYS A 18 -10.87 9.93 7.56
CA CYS A 18 -10.40 9.56 6.24
C CYS A 18 -11.43 8.69 5.51
N ILE A 19 -11.83 9.10 4.30
CA ILE A 19 -12.75 8.39 3.42
C ILE A 19 -12.05 7.74 2.21
N ASP A 20 -10.72 7.83 2.11
CA ASP A 20 -9.96 7.25 1.01
C ASP A 20 -9.64 5.77 1.32
N PRO A 21 -10.14 4.81 0.50
CA PRO A 21 -9.93 3.39 0.73
C PRO A 21 -8.47 2.92 0.70
N ILE A 22 -7.56 3.70 0.08
CA ILE A 22 -6.13 3.35 0.01
C ILE A 22 -5.33 3.90 1.18
N ALA A 23 -5.93 4.74 2.02
CA ALA A 23 -5.27 5.27 3.21
C ALA A 23 -5.22 4.24 4.35
N LEU A 24 -4.15 4.29 5.15
CA LEU A 24 -3.93 3.39 6.29
C LEU A 24 -5.01 3.51 7.36
N ASN A 25 -5.55 4.71 7.53
CA ASN A 25 -6.58 5.04 8.51
C ASN A 25 -7.97 5.23 7.89
N TYR A 26 -8.23 4.58 6.74
CA TYR A 26 -9.56 4.55 6.13
C TYR A 26 -10.63 4.04 7.12
N ASN A 27 -11.76 4.75 7.17
CA ASN A 27 -12.88 4.35 8.01
C ASN A 27 -14.19 4.41 7.19
N PRO A 28 -14.81 3.26 6.88
CA PRO A 28 -16.02 3.17 6.07
C PRO A 28 -17.26 3.81 6.74
N ASP A 29 -17.23 4.01 8.06
CA ASP A 29 -18.34 4.62 8.83
C ASP A 29 -18.33 6.15 8.81
N VAL A 30 -17.36 6.74 8.11
CA VAL A 30 -17.15 8.18 8.01
C VAL A 30 -17.65 8.68 6.66
N HIS A 31 -18.33 9.82 6.68
CA HIS A 31 -18.92 10.42 5.46
C HIS A 31 -18.39 11.82 5.14
N ILE A 32 -17.57 12.39 6.03
CA ILE A 32 -16.96 13.69 5.83
C ILE A 32 -15.45 13.53 5.92
N ASN A 33 -14.76 13.82 4.80
CA ASN A 33 -13.30 13.86 4.78
C ASN A 33 -12.81 15.09 5.54
N ASN A 34 -12.04 14.86 6.61
CA ASN A 34 -11.42 15.93 7.40
C ASN A 34 -9.95 16.18 7.03
N GLY A 35 -9.44 15.54 5.95
CA GLY A 35 -8.06 15.65 5.52
C GLY A 35 -7.06 14.85 6.36
N SER A 36 -7.51 13.97 7.26
CA SER A 36 -6.64 13.17 8.12
C SER A 36 -6.15 11.86 7.50
N CYS A 37 -6.28 11.70 6.16
CA CYS A 37 -5.81 10.49 5.49
C CYS A 37 -4.29 10.33 5.67
N ASP A 38 -3.89 9.14 6.12
CA ASP A 38 -2.50 8.74 6.30
C ASP A 38 -2.13 7.70 5.25
N TYR A 39 -1.00 7.89 4.59
CA TYR A 39 -0.54 7.01 3.51
C TYR A 39 0.85 6.48 3.83
N PHE A 40 1.17 5.30 3.28
CA PHE A 40 2.54 4.83 3.33
C PHE A 40 3.49 5.83 2.67
N THR A 41 4.49 6.27 3.41
CA THR A 41 5.64 6.96 2.85
C THR A 41 6.66 5.93 2.42
N THR A 42 7.03 5.93 1.13
CA THR A 42 8.06 5.03 0.59
C THR A 42 9.37 5.77 0.43
N THR A 43 10.49 5.06 0.60
CA THR A 43 11.84 5.59 0.42
C THR A 43 12.27 5.37 -1.04
N PRO A 44 12.61 6.41 -1.83
CA PRO A 44 13.13 6.23 -3.19
C PRO A 44 14.35 5.32 -3.20
N TYR A 45 14.42 4.43 -4.20
CA TYR A 45 15.53 3.54 -4.42
C TYR A 45 16.35 3.99 -5.64
N ASP A 46 17.61 4.34 -5.43
CA ASP A 46 18.51 4.74 -6.50
C ASP A 46 19.07 3.52 -7.22
N ILE A 47 18.80 3.43 -8.53
CA ILE A 47 19.35 2.39 -9.40
C ILE A 47 20.64 2.90 -10.00
N ILE A 48 21.75 2.19 -9.74
CA ILE A 48 23.03 2.46 -10.37
C ILE A 48 23.11 1.62 -11.65
N THR A 49 22.94 2.28 -12.81
CA THR A 49 23.11 1.63 -14.11
C THR A 49 24.59 1.35 -14.39
N PRO A 50 25.01 0.08 -14.62
CA PRO A 50 26.39 -0.22 -14.95
C PRO A 50 26.81 0.45 -16.27
N TYR A 51 28.08 0.81 -16.38
CA TYR A 51 28.64 1.42 -17.59
C TYR A 51 28.38 0.56 -18.83
N GLY A 52 27.82 1.17 -19.87
CA GLY A 52 27.52 0.49 -21.15
C GLY A 52 26.14 -0.16 -21.21
N PHE A 53 25.34 -0.11 -20.13
CA PHE A 53 23.95 -0.55 -20.15
C PHE A 53 23.00 0.65 -20.33
N PRO A 54 21.85 0.46 -21.01
CA PRO A 54 20.83 1.49 -21.09
C PRO A 54 20.18 1.70 -19.71
N ASP A 55 19.70 2.92 -19.47
CA ASP A 55 18.91 3.18 -18.27
C ASP A 55 17.61 2.38 -18.25
N MET A 56 17.23 1.91 -17.06
CA MET A 56 15.97 1.18 -16.86
C MET A 56 14.79 2.13 -17.02
N ILE A 57 13.80 1.72 -17.83
CA ILE A 57 12.53 2.44 -17.94
C ILE A 57 11.68 2.06 -16.72
N ILE A 58 11.45 3.03 -15.82
CA ILE A 58 10.64 2.85 -14.62
C ILE A 58 9.26 3.46 -14.89
N PRO A 59 8.16 2.70 -14.73
CA PRO A 59 6.80 3.24 -14.85
C PRO A 59 6.53 4.33 -13.80
N GLU A 60 5.84 5.39 -14.18
CA GLU A 60 5.51 6.49 -13.26
C GLU A 60 4.56 6.05 -12.14
N ASP A 61 3.68 5.10 -12.42
CA ASP A 61 2.71 4.53 -11.47
C ASP A 61 3.30 3.44 -10.58
N ASN A 62 4.57 3.04 -10.81
CA ASN A 62 5.29 2.05 -9.99
C ASN A 62 6.76 2.45 -9.81
N PRO A 63 7.05 3.52 -9.09
CA PRO A 63 8.42 3.98 -8.86
C PRO A 63 9.20 2.96 -8.01
N MET A 64 10.52 2.92 -8.23
CA MET A 64 11.39 2.07 -7.42
C MET A 64 11.53 2.63 -6.00
N THR A 65 11.28 1.77 -5.01
CA THR A 65 11.38 2.11 -3.59
C THR A 65 12.17 1.05 -2.83
N VAL A 66 12.78 1.44 -1.71
CA VAL A 66 13.52 0.52 -0.84
C VAL A 66 12.60 -0.61 -0.37
N GLU A 67 11.38 -0.28 0.05
CA GLU A 67 10.38 -1.24 0.53
C GLU A 67 9.92 -2.18 -0.60
N GLY A 68 9.77 -1.66 -1.82
CA GLY A 68 9.43 -2.45 -3.01
C GLY A 68 10.54 -3.43 -3.39
N VAL A 69 11.79 -3.01 -3.35
CA VAL A 69 12.96 -3.87 -3.58
C VAL A 69 13.07 -4.96 -2.52
N GLU A 70 12.86 -4.64 -1.24
CA GLU A 70 12.85 -5.63 -0.16
C GLU A 70 11.70 -6.63 -0.29
N LEU A 71 10.50 -6.17 -0.69
CA LEU A 71 9.38 -7.06 -1.00
C LEU A 71 9.73 -8.00 -2.15
N GLY A 72 10.30 -7.47 -3.25
CA GLY A 72 10.74 -8.26 -4.41
C GLY A 72 11.76 -9.33 -4.01
N ARG A 73 12.72 -8.98 -3.15
CA ARG A 73 13.72 -9.92 -2.62
C ARG A 73 13.07 -11.04 -1.80
N LYS A 74 12.09 -10.71 -0.94
CA LYS A 74 11.34 -11.73 -0.19
C LYS A 74 10.58 -12.65 -1.12
N LEU A 75 9.84 -12.10 -2.09
CA LEU A 75 9.05 -12.88 -3.04
C LEU A 75 9.92 -13.77 -3.94
N PHE A 76 11.12 -13.34 -4.29
CA PHE A 76 12.08 -14.14 -5.06
C PHE A 76 12.52 -15.41 -4.32
N ASN A 77 12.59 -15.33 -2.99
CA ASN A 77 13.00 -16.45 -2.12
C ASN A 77 11.80 -17.26 -1.58
N ASP A 78 10.57 -16.76 -1.75
CA ASP A 78 9.37 -17.38 -1.18
C ASP A 78 8.61 -18.18 -2.24
N PRO A 79 8.25 -19.45 -1.97
CA PRO A 79 7.49 -20.26 -2.90
C PRO A 79 6.02 -19.85 -3.05
N ILE A 80 5.53 -18.84 -2.32
CA ILE A 80 4.11 -18.40 -2.30
C ILE A 80 3.55 -18.05 -3.69
N LEU A 81 4.41 -17.64 -4.63
CA LEU A 81 4.00 -17.31 -6.00
C LEU A 81 3.82 -18.53 -6.90
N SER A 82 4.18 -19.73 -6.44
CA SER A 82 3.97 -20.97 -7.21
C SER A 82 2.61 -21.59 -6.87
N ALA A 83 2.04 -22.33 -7.83
CA ALA A 83 0.68 -22.86 -7.74
C ALA A 83 0.43 -23.78 -6.53
N ASN A 84 1.48 -24.43 -6.04
CA ASN A 84 1.42 -25.39 -4.92
C ASN A 84 2.38 -24.99 -3.75
N ASN A 85 2.90 -23.78 -3.77
CA ASN A 85 3.83 -23.26 -2.77
C ASN A 85 5.10 -24.13 -2.57
N THR A 86 5.61 -24.73 -3.66
CA THR A 86 6.80 -25.62 -3.59
C THR A 86 8.03 -25.06 -4.30
N LEU A 87 7.88 -24.07 -5.18
CA LEU A 87 8.95 -23.55 -6.02
C LEU A 87 9.07 -22.04 -5.83
N ALA A 88 10.23 -21.57 -5.41
CA ALA A 88 10.62 -20.17 -5.43
C ALA A 88 11.45 -19.85 -6.67
N CYS A 89 11.51 -18.59 -7.09
CA CYS A 89 12.32 -18.14 -8.22
C CYS A 89 13.80 -18.49 -8.05
N ILE A 90 14.33 -18.38 -6.84
CA ILE A 90 15.73 -18.71 -6.49
C ILE A 90 16.09 -20.18 -6.76
N ASN A 91 15.13 -21.10 -6.80
CA ASN A 91 15.43 -22.51 -7.05
C ASN A 91 15.97 -22.74 -8.47
N CYS A 92 15.67 -21.84 -9.42
CA CYS A 92 16.19 -21.89 -10.79
C CYS A 92 17.15 -20.74 -11.09
N HIS A 93 16.92 -19.57 -10.49
CA HIS A 93 17.71 -18.35 -10.69
C HIS A 93 18.66 -18.14 -9.50
N MET A 94 19.74 -18.91 -9.46
CA MET A 94 20.71 -18.86 -8.38
C MET A 94 21.73 -17.74 -8.60
N PRO A 95 21.92 -16.82 -7.63
CA PRO A 95 22.85 -15.70 -7.75
C PRO A 95 24.29 -16.12 -8.04
N GLU A 96 24.75 -17.22 -7.47
CA GLU A 96 26.08 -17.81 -7.67
C GLU A 96 26.30 -18.33 -9.08
N SER A 97 25.23 -18.54 -9.86
CA SER A 97 25.25 -18.95 -11.27
C SER A 97 24.94 -17.82 -12.24
N SER A 98 24.94 -16.56 -11.74
CA SER A 98 24.60 -15.34 -12.50
C SER A 98 23.13 -15.30 -12.97
N PHE A 99 22.24 -15.89 -12.16
CA PHE A 99 20.78 -15.96 -12.36
C PHE A 99 20.30 -16.84 -13.53
#